data_0bcb1be6b07706af500837af1497169a
#
_entry.id   0bcb1be6b07706af500837af1497169a
#
_cell.length_a   1.000
_cell.length_b   1.000
_cell.length_c   1.000
_cell.angle_alpha   90.00
_cell.angle_beta   90.00
_cell.angle_gamma   90.00
#
_symmetry.space_group_name_H-M   'P 1'
#
loop_
_entity.id
_entity.type
_entity.pdbx_description
1 polymer ?
#
loop_
_entity_poly.entity_id
_entity_poly.type
_entity_poly.pdbx_seq_one_letter_code
_entity_poly.pdbx_strand_id
1 'polypeptide(L)'
;MKFVSLTPEEFEKFTSEHFSHYTQSRIHLDNRNEMKHDVHVVGVKDDSGDVIAATLMTEARALKFYKYFYTHRGPVMDYSNIKLVHFFFKSLTEYLKKQNCLFVLVDPYILENLRNADGEILKSYDNRAVIKTLEDLGYKHQGWSVGYSTMSQIRWLSVLDLKDKTEEQLLKEMDYQTRRNIKKTYGRHTYFL
;
A
#
# COMPACT_ATOMS: atom_id res chain seq x y z
N MET A 1 23.31 -2.64 -3.24
CA MET A 1 21.85 -2.60 -3.54
C MET A 1 21.62 -2.53 -5.04
N LYS A 2 20.64 -3.28 -5.58
CA LYS A 2 20.29 -3.34 -7.00
C LYS A 2 18.77 -3.25 -7.19
N PHE A 3 18.29 -2.35 -8.04
CA PHE A 3 16.88 -2.25 -8.41
C PHE A 3 16.56 -3.23 -9.54
N VAL A 4 15.53 -4.07 -9.37
CA VAL A 4 15.22 -5.18 -10.27
C VAL A 4 13.70 -5.38 -10.42
N SER A 5 13.28 -6.03 -11.50
CA SER A 5 11.97 -6.68 -11.53
C SER A 5 11.99 -7.92 -10.64
N LEU A 6 10.92 -8.14 -9.90
CA LEU A 6 10.78 -9.29 -9.01
C LEU A 6 9.85 -10.31 -9.63
N THR A 7 10.07 -11.59 -9.33
CA THR A 7 9.10 -12.62 -9.62
C THR A 7 7.91 -12.52 -8.65
N PRO A 8 6.74 -13.05 -9.01
CA PRO A 8 5.60 -13.09 -8.09
C PRO A 8 5.92 -13.78 -6.75
N GLU A 9 6.76 -14.80 -6.75
CA GLU A 9 7.18 -15.55 -5.56
C GLU A 9 8.09 -14.72 -4.65
N GLU A 10 9.04 -13.97 -5.23
CA GLU A 10 9.93 -13.07 -4.49
C GLU A 10 9.12 -11.93 -3.85
N PHE A 11 8.16 -11.39 -4.59
CA PHE A 11 7.27 -10.35 -4.10
C PHE A 11 6.39 -10.86 -2.95
N GLU A 12 5.75 -12.02 -3.11
CA GLU A 12 4.91 -12.65 -2.09
C GLU A 12 5.70 -12.92 -0.82
N LYS A 13 6.86 -13.58 -0.93
CA LYS A 13 7.71 -13.88 0.22
C LYS A 13 8.02 -12.62 1.01
N PHE A 14 8.48 -11.56 0.35
CA PHE A 14 8.83 -10.31 1.02
C PHE A 14 7.62 -9.62 1.64
N THR A 15 6.52 -9.45 0.90
CA THR A 15 5.37 -8.68 1.37
C THR A 15 4.56 -9.40 2.45
N SER A 16 4.60 -10.74 2.52
CA SER A 16 3.94 -11.52 3.57
C SER A 16 4.68 -11.45 4.92
N GLU A 17 5.97 -11.21 4.90
CA GLU A 17 6.81 -11.11 6.10
C GLU A 17 6.91 -9.67 6.64
N HIS A 18 6.38 -8.68 5.90
CA HIS A 18 6.49 -7.26 6.24
C HIS A 18 5.12 -6.61 6.38
N PHE A 19 5.07 -5.52 7.17
CA PHE A 19 3.86 -4.72 7.29
C PHE A 19 3.48 -4.15 5.93
N SER A 20 2.38 -4.63 5.37
CA SER A 20 1.92 -4.29 4.03
C SER A 20 0.38 -4.21 3.98
N HIS A 21 -0.12 -3.50 2.99
CA HIS A 21 -1.55 -3.47 2.68
C HIS A 21 -1.88 -4.56 1.65
N TYR A 22 -3.12 -5.08 1.62
CA TYR A 22 -3.53 -6.14 0.69
C TYR A 22 -3.29 -5.78 -0.79
N THR A 23 -3.30 -4.48 -1.15
CA THR A 23 -2.96 -4.02 -2.51
C THR A 23 -1.51 -4.26 -2.89
N GLN A 24 -0.67 -4.62 -1.92
CA GLN A 24 0.72 -5.03 -2.09
C GLN A 24 0.87 -6.53 -1.76
N SER A 25 -0.08 -7.37 -2.18
CA SER A 25 -0.07 -8.82 -1.95
C SER A 25 -0.06 -9.61 -3.26
N ARG A 26 0.31 -10.89 -3.17
CA ARG A 26 0.24 -11.84 -4.28
C ARG A 26 -1.20 -11.99 -4.80
N ILE A 27 -2.18 -12.09 -3.91
CA ILE A 27 -3.59 -12.22 -4.29
C ILE A 27 -4.04 -11.02 -5.14
N HIS A 28 -3.61 -9.82 -4.77
CA HIS A 28 -3.93 -8.63 -5.56
C HIS A 28 -3.24 -8.63 -6.93
N LEU A 29 -1.98 -9.07 -7.01
CA LEU A 29 -1.25 -9.24 -8.26
C LEU A 29 -1.96 -10.22 -9.20
N ASP A 30 -2.34 -11.38 -8.69
CA ASP A 30 -3.00 -12.42 -9.48
C ASP A 30 -4.37 -11.93 -10.00
N ASN A 31 -5.16 -11.27 -9.15
CA ASN A 31 -6.42 -10.65 -9.55
C ASN A 31 -6.24 -9.61 -10.66
N ARG A 32 -5.20 -8.76 -10.58
CA ARG A 32 -4.90 -7.79 -11.62
C ARG A 32 -4.51 -8.44 -12.95
N ASN A 33 -3.73 -9.52 -12.90
CA ASN A 33 -3.36 -10.31 -14.08
C ASN A 33 -4.57 -10.98 -14.72
N GLU A 34 -5.48 -11.56 -13.93
CA GLU A 34 -6.74 -12.14 -14.42
C GLU A 34 -7.61 -11.10 -15.12
N MET A 35 -7.68 -9.89 -14.58
CA MET A 35 -8.39 -8.76 -15.16
C MET A 35 -7.67 -8.15 -16.38
N LYS A 36 -6.50 -8.68 -16.77
CA LYS A 36 -5.67 -8.18 -17.87
C LYS A 36 -5.24 -6.72 -17.70
N HIS A 37 -5.02 -6.30 -16.49
CA HIS A 37 -4.42 -5.00 -16.22
C HIS A 37 -2.90 -5.08 -16.34
N ASP A 38 -2.31 -4.05 -16.93
CA ASP A 38 -0.86 -3.93 -16.96
C ASP A 38 -0.34 -3.61 -15.55
N VAL A 39 0.55 -4.47 -15.07
CA VAL A 39 1.16 -4.36 -13.73
C VAL A 39 2.66 -4.52 -13.80
N HIS A 40 3.35 -3.87 -12.87
CA HIS A 40 4.80 -3.96 -12.70
C HIS A 40 5.12 -4.34 -11.27
N VAL A 41 5.94 -5.36 -11.10
CA VAL A 41 6.46 -5.77 -9.79
C VAL A 41 7.95 -5.52 -9.79
N VAL A 42 8.38 -4.56 -8.98
CA VAL A 42 9.79 -4.15 -8.90
C VAL A 42 10.22 -4.01 -7.44
N GLY A 43 11.51 -4.09 -7.21
CA GLY A 43 12.05 -4.00 -5.86
C GLY A 43 13.54 -3.72 -5.83
N VAL A 44 14.08 -3.71 -4.63
CA VAL A 44 15.51 -3.59 -4.37
C VAL A 44 15.99 -4.86 -3.70
N LYS A 45 17.08 -5.42 -4.23
CA LYS A 45 17.84 -6.48 -3.60
C LYS A 45 19.12 -5.91 -3.01
N ASP A 46 19.51 -6.43 -1.86
CA ASP A 46 20.79 -6.14 -1.24
C ASP A 46 21.94 -6.89 -1.92
N ASP A 47 23.14 -6.81 -1.34
CA ASP A 47 24.33 -7.43 -1.90
C ASP A 47 24.33 -8.97 -1.69
N SER A 48 23.51 -9.49 -0.78
CA SER A 48 23.28 -10.93 -0.57
C SER A 48 22.24 -11.50 -1.55
N GLY A 49 21.51 -10.63 -2.26
CA GLY A 49 20.43 -11.02 -3.18
C GLY A 49 19.06 -11.06 -2.53
N ASP A 50 18.94 -10.70 -1.25
CA ASP A 50 17.67 -10.66 -0.54
C ASP A 50 16.87 -9.41 -0.91
N VAL A 51 15.54 -9.58 -1.04
CA VAL A 51 14.63 -8.45 -1.29
C VAL A 51 14.48 -7.62 -0.03
N ILE A 52 14.76 -6.33 -0.12
CA ILE A 52 14.69 -5.37 0.99
C ILE A 52 13.68 -4.23 0.75
N ALA A 53 13.13 -4.15 -0.44
CA ALA A 53 12.01 -3.28 -0.80
C ALA A 53 11.28 -3.84 -2.00
N ALA A 54 9.95 -3.71 -2.04
CA ALA A 54 9.14 -4.20 -3.16
C ALA A 54 7.91 -3.32 -3.39
N THR A 55 7.44 -3.25 -4.64
CA THR A 55 6.15 -2.63 -4.96
C THR A 55 5.48 -3.30 -6.14
N LEU A 56 4.18 -3.43 -6.03
CA LEU A 56 3.25 -3.67 -7.13
C LEU A 56 2.72 -2.31 -7.60
N MET A 57 2.87 -2.02 -8.88
CA MET A 57 2.32 -0.83 -9.52
C MET A 57 1.32 -1.23 -10.60
N THR A 58 0.27 -0.46 -10.71
CA THR A 58 -0.63 -0.51 -11.88
C THR A 58 -0.25 0.58 -12.86
N GLU A 59 -0.39 0.26 -14.15
CA GLU A 59 -0.20 1.22 -15.23
C GLU A 59 -1.55 1.50 -15.90
N ALA A 60 -1.74 2.74 -16.36
CA ALA A 60 -2.85 3.10 -17.23
C ALA A 60 -2.44 4.19 -18.23
N ARG A 61 -3.16 4.28 -19.36
CA ARG A 61 -2.91 5.31 -20.36
C ARG A 61 -3.29 6.69 -19.85
N ALA A 62 -2.37 7.66 -19.98
CA ALA A 62 -2.62 9.05 -19.64
C ALA A 62 -2.97 9.88 -20.86
N LEU A 63 -2.16 9.76 -21.92
CA LEU A 63 -2.32 10.40 -23.23
C LEU A 63 -1.98 9.38 -24.33
N LYS A 64 -2.05 9.79 -25.61
CA LYS A 64 -1.84 8.89 -26.76
C LYS A 64 -0.56 8.01 -26.65
N PHE A 65 0.54 8.57 -26.11
CA PHE A 65 1.84 7.90 -26.03
C PHE A 65 2.38 7.78 -24.62
N TYR A 66 1.68 8.31 -23.62
CA TYR A 66 2.12 8.36 -22.24
C TYR A 66 1.26 7.48 -21.35
N LYS A 67 1.84 7.09 -20.23
CA LYS A 67 1.21 6.29 -19.18
C LYS A 67 1.33 6.99 -17.84
N TYR A 68 0.46 6.65 -16.90
CA TYR A 68 0.66 6.96 -15.50
C TYR A 68 0.73 5.67 -14.70
N PHE A 69 1.41 5.76 -13.58
CA PHE A 69 1.61 4.62 -12.68
C PHE A 69 1.10 4.95 -11.31
N TYR A 70 0.64 3.94 -10.59
CA TYR A 70 0.22 4.11 -9.21
C TYR A 70 0.70 2.94 -8.34
N THR A 71 1.37 3.26 -7.21
CA THR A 71 1.76 2.31 -6.19
C THR A 71 0.74 2.36 -5.04
N HIS A 72 -0.37 1.65 -5.18
CA HIS A 72 -1.42 1.63 -4.15
C HIS A 72 -0.87 1.12 -2.82
N ARG A 73 -0.82 1.97 -1.78
CA ARG A 73 -0.29 1.64 -0.45
C ARG A 73 1.14 1.06 -0.46
N GLY A 74 1.89 1.39 -1.47
CA GLY A 74 3.28 0.96 -1.64
C GLY A 74 4.23 2.14 -1.87
N PRO A 75 5.52 1.85 -1.92
CA PRO A 75 6.18 0.56 -1.77
C PRO A 75 6.21 0.00 -0.33
N VAL A 76 6.48 -1.31 -0.21
CA VAL A 76 6.75 -1.98 1.07
C VAL A 76 8.26 -1.95 1.30
N MET A 77 8.70 -1.32 2.39
CA MET A 77 10.12 -1.22 2.77
C MET A 77 10.27 -0.71 4.20
N ASP A 78 11.48 -0.76 4.71
CA ASP A 78 11.82 -0.04 5.94
C ASP A 78 12.05 1.45 5.66
N TYR A 79 11.06 2.27 5.99
CA TYR A 79 11.11 3.72 5.82
C TYR A 79 12.04 4.45 6.82
N SER A 80 12.51 3.77 7.86
CA SER A 80 13.54 4.33 8.76
C SER A 80 14.92 4.34 8.09
N ASN A 81 15.13 3.48 7.10
CA ASN A 81 16.35 3.43 6.30
C ASN A 81 16.30 4.45 5.15
N ILE A 82 16.63 5.69 5.45
CA ILE A 82 16.60 6.81 4.48
C ILE A 82 17.49 6.57 3.25
N LYS A 83 18.58 5.82 3.39
CA LYS A 83 19.42 5.46 2.24
C LYS A 83 18.69 4.52 1.28
N LEU A 84 17.94 3.56 1.82
CA LEU A 84 17.09 2.67 1.02
C LEU A 84 15.95 3.43 0.36
N VAL A 85 15.26 4.33 1.09
CA VAL A 85 14.21 5.20 0.56
C VAL A 85 14.74 6.02 -0.63
N HIS A 86 15.85 6.72 -0.45
CA HIS A 86 16.47 7.50 -1.52
C HIS A 86 16.83 6.64 -2.74
N PHE A 87 17.49 5.50 -2.52
CA PHE A 87 17.90 4.59 -3.59
C PHE A 87 16.70 4.05 -4.37
N PHE A 88 15.66 3.58 -3.65
CA PHE A 88 14.45 3.03 -4.26
C PHE A 88 13.76 4.06 -5.15
N PHE A 89 13.41 5.23 -4.63
CA PHE A 89 12.62 6.22 -5.36
C PHE A 89 13.40 6.87 -6.52
N LYS A 90 14.71 7.04 -6.38
CA LYS A 90 15.58 7.46 -7.48
C LYS A 90 15.56 6.41 -8.61
N SER A 91 15.77 5.14 -8.27
CA SER A 91 15.78 4.05 -9.26
C SER A 91 14.40 3.81 -9.87
N LEU A 92 13.32 3.95 -9.09
CA LEU A 92 11.95 3.89 -9.59
C LEU A 92 11.71 4.98 -10.64
N THR A 93 12.12 6.20 -10.38
CA THR A 93 12.01 7.30 -11.35
C THR A 93 12.76 6.99 -12.65
N GLU A 94 13.98 6.44 -12.57
CA GLU A 94 14.76 6.05 -13.75
C GLU A 94 14.11 4.88 -14.52
N TYR A 95 13.53 3.92 -13.80
CA TYR A 95 12.78 2.82 -14.39
C TYR A 95 11.54 3.33 -15.15
N LEU A 96 10.74 4.18 -14.52
CA LEU A 96 9.49 4.70 -15.09
C LEU A 96 9.72 5.62 -16.30
N LYS A 97 10.79 6.40 -16.32
CA LYS A 97 11.18 7.20 -17.51
C LYS A 97 11.31 6.34 -18.77
N LYS A 98 11.81 5.10 -18.63
CA LYS A 98 11.95 4.14 -19.76
C LYS A 98 10.60 3.55 -20.21
N GLN A 99 9.53 3.73 -19.41
CA GLN A 99 8.18 3.24 -19.70
C GLN A 99 7.24 4.31 -20.27
N ASN A 100 7.76 5.43 -20.77
CA ASN A 100 6.97 6.59 -21.21
C ASN A 100 6.03 7.13 -20.10
N CYS A 101 6.50 7.14 -18.87
CA CYS A 101 5.76 7.63 -17.73
C CYS A 101 5.59 9.14 -17.79
N LEU A 102 4.36 9.62 -17.73
CA LEU A 102 4.03 11.04 -17.59
C LEU A 102 4.12 11.47 -16.11
N PHE A 103 3.53 10.68 -15.23
CA PHE A 103 3.62 10.87 -13.79
C PHE A 103 3.39 9.53 -13.06
N VAL A 104 3.85 9.47 -11.84
CA VAL A 104 3.58 8.37 -10.90
C VAL A 104 2.94 8.90 -9.63
N LEU A 105 1.90 8.25 -9.19
CA LEU A 105 1.32 8.43 -7.85
C LEU A 105 1.94 7.39 -6.92
N VAL A 106 2.49 7.86 -5.81
CA VAL A 106 3.01 7.00 -4.75
C VAL A 106 2.21 7.29 -3.48
N ASP A 107 1.77 6.23 -2.83
CA ASP A 107 0.93 6.31 -1.64
C ASP A 107 1.48 5.37 -0.56
N PRO A 108 2.64 5.71 0.04
CA PRO A 108 3.28 4.86 1.03
C PRO A 108 2.38 4.57 2.23
N TYR A 109 2.30 3.28 2.63
CA TYR A 109 1.53 2.86 3.80
C TYR A 109 2.35 3.06 5.07
N ILE A 110 2.53 4.31 5.45
CA ILE A 110 3.33 4.74 6.61
C ILE A 110 2.40 5.29 7.68
N LEU A 111 2.59 4.84 8.93
CA LEU A 111 1.82 5.36 10.05
C LEU A 111 2.30 6.76 10.44
N GLU A 112 1.38 7.71 10.57
CA GLU A 112 1.62 9.02 11.17
C GLU A 112 1.29 8.98 12.67
N ASN A 113 0.12 8.44 13.01
CA ASN A 113 -0.33 8.30 14.40
C ASN A 113 -1.09 6.99 14.58
N LEU A 114 -0.88 6.37 15.73
CA LEU A 114 -1.75 5.33 16.26
C LEU A 114 -2.71 5.99 17.26
N ARG A 115 -4.00 5.71 17.12
CA ARG A 115 -5.06 6.28 17.98
C ARG A 115 -5.92 5.18 18.60
N ASN A 116 -6.51 5.48 19.76
CA ASN A 116 -7.55 4.64 20.32
C ASN A 116 -8.92 4.92 19.66
N ALA A 117 -9.96 4.23 20.12
CA ALA A 117 -11.33 4.37 19.61
C ALA A 117 -11.92 5.79 19.83
N ASP A 118 -11.46 6.51 20.85
CA ASP A 118 -11.89 7.87 21.18
C ASP A 118 -11.14 8.94 20.35
N GLY A 119 -10.17 8.52 19.53
CA GLY A 119 -9.37 9.40 18.67
C GLY A 119 -8.13 9.98 19.36
N GLU A 120 -7.84 9.60 20.59
CA GLU A 120 -6.64 10.06 21.30
C GLU A 120 -5.37 9.43 20.71
N ILE A 121 -4.31 10.21 20.59
CA ILE A 121 -3.03 9.74 20.06
C ILE A 121 -2.32 8.88 21.10
N LEU A 122 -2.15 7.59 20.80
CA LEU A 122 -1.36 6.66 21.61
C LEU A 122 0.12 6.70 21.24
N LYS A 123 0.43 6.94 19.95
CA LYS A 123 1.80 7.00 19.44
C LYS A 123 1.87 7.86 18.18
N SER A 124 2.90 8.68 18.08
CA SER A 124 3.23 9.45 16.87
C SER A 124 4.53 8.98 16.25
N TYR A 125 4.63 9.11 14.92
CA TYR A 125 5.81 8.76 14.14
C TYR A 125 6.29 9.99 13.37
N ASP A 126 7.60 10.21 13.34
CA ASP A 126 8.19 11.34 12.61
C ASP A 126 8.59 10.90 11.18
N ASN A 127 7.80 11.32 10.21
CA ASN A 127 8.02 10.98 8.80
C ASN A 127 8.67 12.13 8.01
N ARG A 128 9.13 13.21 8.66
CA ARG A 128 9.70 14.39 7.98
C ARG A 128 10.91 14.06 7.11
N ALA A 129 11.77 13.15 7.58
CA ALA A 129 12.94 12.73 6.80
C ALA A 129 12.57 12.01 5.50
N VAL A 130 11.52 11.18 5.53
CA VAL A 130 10.99 10.48 4.34
C VAL A 130 10.42 11.50 3.36
N ILE A 131 9.55 12.41 3.84
CA ILE A 131 8.93 13.45 3.01
C ILE A 131 10.01 14.30 2.34
N LYS A 132 10.97 14.79 3.13
CA LYS A 132 12.09 15.60 2.60
C LYS A 132 12.91 14.84 1.55
N THR A 133 13.21 13.56 1.78
CA THR A 133 13.96 12.74 0.81
C THR A 133 13.22 12.61 -0.51
N LEU A 134 11.90 12.44 -0.47
CA LEU A 134 11.07 12.37 -1.67
C LEU A 134 11.02 13.73 -2.40
N GLU A 135 10.86 14.83 -1.67
CA GLU A 135 10.87 16.18 -2.23
C GLU A 135 12.22 16.52 -2.89
N ASP A 136 13.34 16.16 -2.25
CA ASP A 136 14.68 16.33 -2.81
C ASP A 136 14.89 15.52 -4.11
N LEU A 137 14.14 14.42 -4.30
CA LEU A 137 14.10 13.63 -5.54
C LEU A 137 13.09 14.15 -6.58
N GLY A 138 12.38 15.25 -6.29
CA GLY A 138 11.41 15.87 -7.18
C GLY A 138 9.99 15.34 -7.07
N TYR A 139 9.69 14.48 -6.09
CA TYR A 139 8.32 14.11 -5.75
C TYR A 139 7.63 15.28 -5.05
N LYS A 140 6.35 15.48 -5.34
CA LYS A 140 5.56 16.55 -4.73
C LYS A 140 4.56 15.96 -3.74
N HIS A 141 4.68 16.32 -2.47
CA HIS A 141 3.67 15.96 -1.48
C HIS A 141 2.35 16.69 -1.79
N GLN A 142 1.24 15.94 -1.91
CA GLN A 142 -0.07 16.48 -2.30
C GLN A 142 -0.83 17.13 -1.13
N GLY A 143 -0.22 17.19 0.04
CA GLY A 143 -0.88 17.62 1.27
C GLY A 143 -1.72 16.52 1.92
N TRP A 144 -2.50 16.92 2.90
CA TRP A 144 -3.33 16.02 3.69
C TRP A 144 -4.80 16.16 3.24
N SER A 145 -5.32 15.15 2.56
CA SER A 145 -6.73 15.13 2.19
C SER A 145 -7.62 14.85 3.41
N VAL A 146 -8.79 15.50 3.44
CA VAL A 146 -9.86 15.21 4.38
C VAL A 146 -11.03 14.62 3.58
N GLY A 147 -11.51 13.46 3.99
CA GLY A 147 -12.58 12.75 3.28
C GLY A 147 -12.09 11.94 2.07
N TYR A 148 -13.01 11.65 1.16
CA TYR A 148 -12.76 10.83 -0.02
C TYR A 148 -12.05 11.64 -1.12
N SER A 149 -11.08 11.01 -1.77
CA SER A 149 -10.40 11.53 -2.96
C SER A 149 -10.32 10.44 -4.03
N THR A 150 -10.52 10.78 -5.29
CA THR A 150 -10.29 9.87 -6.42
C THR A 150 -8.81 9.69 -6.74
N MET A 151 -7.94 10.54 -6.18
CA MET A 151 -6.49 10.59 -6.48
C MET A 151 -5.63 9.97 -5.39
N SER A 152 -6.19 9.66 -4.23
CA SER A 152 -5.44 9.08 -3.10
C SER A 152 -6.31 8.18 -2.25
N GLN A 153 -5.66 7.26 -1.54
CA GLN A 153 -6.35 6.38 -0.60
C GLN A 153 -6.80 7.15 0.64
N ILE A 154 -7.76 6.58 1.36
CA ILE A 154 -8.29 7.15 2.61
C ILE A 154 -7.15 7.28 3.64
N ARG A 155 -7.01 8.48 4.21
CA ARG A 155 -5.98 8.77 5.22
C ARG A 155 -6.21 8.07 6.55
N TRP A 156 -7.47 7.95 6.96
CA TRP A 156 -7.86 7.39 8.25
C TRP A 156 -8.36 5.97 8.06
N LEU A 157 -7.80 5.05 8.84
CA LEU A 157 -8.18 3.65 8.83
C LEU A 157 -8.57 3.20 10.24
N SER A 158 -9.69 2.50 10.33
CA SER A 158 -10.03 1.71 11.51
C SER A 158 -9.56 0.29 11.28
N VAL A 159 -8.83 -0.27 12.26
CA VAL A 159 -8.26 -1.61 12.17
C VAL A 159 -8.89 -2.46 13.26
N LEU A 160 -9.42 -3.62 12.88
CA LEU A 160 -9.87 -4.67 13.78
C LEU A 160 -8.83 -5.80 13.76
N ASP A 161 -8.20 -6.06 14.90
CA ASP A 161 -7.28 -7.19 15.02
C ASP A 161 -8.08 -8.50 15.16
N LEU A 162 -7.85 -9.40 14.22
CA LEU A 162 -8.52 -10.72 14.17
C LEU A 162 -7.65 -11.83 14.75
N LYS A 163 -6.38 -11.53 15.09
CA LYS A 163 -5.42 -12.53 15.53
C LYS A 163 -5.89 -13.18 16.84
N ASP A 164 -5.84 -14.49 16.89
CA ASP A 164 -6.17 -15.33 18.05
C ASP A 164 -7.60 -15.11 18.62
N LYS A 165 -8.53 -14.61 17.77
CA LYS A 165 -9.94 -14.41 18.13
C LYS A 165 -10.85 -15.31 17.31
N THR A 166 -11.83 -15.91 18.00
CA THR A 166 -12.92 -16.64 17.33
C THR A 166 -13.99 -15.66 16.83
N GLU A 167 -14.80 -16.09 15.88
CA GLU A 167 -15.93 -15.31 15.37
C GLU A 167 -16.90 -14.88 16.50
N GLU A 168 -17.15 -15.77 17.47
CA GLU A 168 -18.00 -15.48 18.64
C GLU A 168 -17.39 -14.37 19.51
N GLN A 169 -16.07 -14.41 19.74
CA GLN A 169 -15.37 -13.37 20.51
C GLN A 169 -15.45 -12.03 19.78
N LEU A 170 -15.19 -11.98 18.49
CA LEU A 170 -15.30 -10.77 17.68
C LEU A 170 -16.71 -10.20 17.73
N LEU A 171 -17.75 -11.03 17.56
CA LEU A 171 -19.14 -10.60 17.66
C LEU A 171 -19.48 -10.04 19.04
N LYS A 172 -18.96 -10.65 20.11
CA LYS A 172 -19.20 -10.22 21.49
C LYS A 172 -18.58 -8.85 21.78
N GLU A 173 -17.42 -8.57 21.20
CA GLU A 173 -16.69 -7.28 21.37
C GLU A 173 -17.33 -6.13 20.57
N MET A 174 -18.13 -6.42 19.54
CA MET A 174 -18.82 -5.39 18.74
C MET A 174 -19.95 -4.72 19.56
N ASP A 175 -20.28 -3.49 19.21
CA ASP A 175 -21.43 -2.78 19.78
C ASP A 175 -22.76 -3.47 19.40
N TYR A 176 -23.82 -3.14 20.18
CA TYR A 176 -25.13 -3.77 20.00
C TYR A 176 -25.70 -3.57 18.57
N GLN A 177 -25.54 -2.38 17.99
CA GLN A 177 -26.11 -2.06 16.68
C GLN A 177 -25.42 -2.86 15.57
N THR A 178 -24.10 -2.98 15.64
CA THR A 178 -23.32 -3.77 14.70
C THR A 178 -23.72 -5.26 14.78
N ARG A 179 -23.77 -5.83 15.99
CA ARG A 179 -24.23 -7.22 16.19
C ARG A 179 -25.63 -7.47 15.65
N ARG A 180 -26.55 -6.53 15.88
CA ARG A 180 -27.94 -6.61 15.37
C ARG A 180 -27.95 -6.59 13.85
N ASN A 181 -27.16 -5.74 13.22
CA ASN A 181 -27.10 -5.64 11.77
C ASN A 181 -26.52 -6.92 11.14
N ILE A 182 -25.45 -7.44 11.68
CA ILE A 182 -24.87 -8.73 11.25
C ILE A 182 -25.90 -9.86 11.36
N LYS A 183 -26.60 -9.99 12.50
CA LYS A 183 -27.64 -11.01 12.66
C LYS A 183 -28.79 -10.88 11.65
N LYS A 184 -29.14 -9.65 11.28
CA LYS A 184 -30.18 -9.43 10.26
C LYS A 184 -29.76 -9.89 8.85
N THR A 185 -28.46 -9.84 8.52
CA THR A 185 -27.95 -10.31 7.22
C THR A 185 -28.04 -11.82 7.09
N TYR A 186 -27.80 -12.58 8.15
CA TYR A 186 -27.98 -14.03 8.14
C TYR A 186 -29.42 -14.51 7.88
N GLY A 187 -30.42 -13.69 8.25
CA GLY A 187 -31.82 -14.00 8.03
C GLY A 187 -32.37 -13.55 6.67
N ARG A 188 -31.60 -12.78 5.93
CA ARG A 188 -31.95 -12.33 4.58
C ARG A 188 -31.00 -12.99 3.60
N HIS A 189 -31.49 -14.00 2.85
CA HIS A 189 -30.78 -14.58 1.71
C HIS A 189 -30.63 -13.53 0.58
N THR A 190 -29.86 -12.49 0.83
CA THR A 190 -29.53 -11.50 -0.20
C THR A 190 -28.16 -11.88 -0.72
N TYR A 191 -28.15 -12.70 -1.76
CA TYR A 191 -26.96 -12.91 -2.57
C TYR A 191 -26.68 -11.60 -3.31
N PHE A 192 -25.64 -10.89 -2.95
CA PHE A 192 -25.06 -9.90 -3.84
C PHE A 192 -24.21 -10.69 -4.86
N LEU A 193 -24.72 -10.78 -6.09
CA LEU A 193 -23.97 -11.17 -7.26
C LEU A 193 -23.13 -9.99 -7.73
#